data_97f263e45d6cd2f121d54027cc45326e
#
_entry.id   97f263e45d6cd2f121d54027cc45326e
#
_cell.length_a   1.000
_cell.length_b   1.000
_cell.length_c   1.000
_cell.angle_alpha   90.00
_cell.angle_beta   90.00
_cell.angle_gamma   90.00
#
_symmetry.space_group_name_H-M   'P 1'
#
loop_
_entity.id
_entity.type
_entity.pdbx_description
1 polymer ?
#
loop_
_entity_poly.entity_id
_entity_poly.type
_entity_poly.pdbx_seq_one_letter_code
_entity_poly.pdbx_strand_id
1 'polypeptide(L)'
;MGRFTQISLPHRQALNATLVFTSRAPEKARRGPAAYMRALRVELRMSQAALARRAGMTQAQIDRLEKGRADARLGTWRRVFEAMFCELLVVPLARKRPGDAVAEQRLARPWMRPWSPPDRLGR
;
A
#
# COMPACT_ATOMS: atom_id res chain seq x y z
N MET A 1 -25.55 -10.72 9.98
CA MET A 1 -25.34 -9.33 10.30
C MET A 1 -23.92 -9.09 10.80
N GLY A 2 -23.27 -8.14 10.21
CA GLY A 2 -21.90 -7.84 10.57
C GLY A 2 -21.80 -7.03 11.86
N ARG A 3 -20.77 -7.32 12.63
CA ARG A 3 -20.39 -6.47 13.74
C ARG A 3 -19.36 -5.48 13.28
N PHE A 4 -19.44 -4.26 13.79
CA PHE A 4 -18.36 -3.31 13.58
C PHE A 4 -17.24 -3.63 14.53
N THR A 5 -16.08 -3.91 13.99
CA THR A 5 -14.88 -4.09 14.79
C THR A 5 -14.35 -2.71 15.12
N GLN A 6 -14.21 -2.44 16.40
CA GLN A 6 -13.62 -1.18 16.81
C GLN A 6 -12.11 -1.31 16.82
N ILE A 7 -11.47 -0.37 16.16
CA ILE A 7 -10.02 -0.28 16.19
C ILE A 7 -9.59 0.32 17.53
N SER A 8 -8.54 -0.21 18.12
CA SER A 8 -8.01 0.32 19.37
C SER A 8 -7.47 1.73 19.18
N LEU A 9 -7.44 2.51 20.26
CA LEU A 9 -6.94 3.89 20.20
C LEU A 9 -5.50 3.99 19.65
N PRO A 10 -4.54 3.16 20.11
CA PRO A 10 -3.19 3.22 19.55
C PRO A 10 -3.16 2.95 18.05
N HIS A 11 -3.93 1.97 17.57
CA HIS A 11 -3.99 1.67 16.14
C HIS A 11 -4.62 2.81 15.35
N ARG A 12 -5.63 3.45 15.92
CA ARG A 12 -6.26 4.62 15.28
C ARG A 12 -5.29 5.78 15.17
N GLN A 13 -4.51 6.03 16.21
CA GLN A 13 -3.49 7.07 16.20
C GLN A 13 -2.42 6.79 15.16
N ALA A 14 -1.97 5.54 15.08
CA ALA A 14 -1.00 5.12 14.07
C ALA A 14 -1.54 5.30 12.65
N LEU A 15 -2.79 4.88 12.42
CA LEU A 15 -3.44 5.06 11.12
C LEU A 15 -3.52 6.54 10.76
N ASN A 16 -4.00 7.37 11.67
CA ASN A 16 -4.15 8.80 11.40
C ASN A 16 -2.81 9.46 11.12
N ALA A 17 -1.78 9.13 11.89
CA ALA A 17 -0.43 9.64 11.66
C ALA A 17 0.10 9.24 10.29
N THR A 18 -0.12 7.98 9.89
CA THR A 18 0.29 7.47 8.59
C THR A 18 -0.43 8.20 7.45
N LEU A 19 -1.74 8.37 7.57
CA LEU A 19 -2.53 9.04 6.52
C LEU A 19 -2.14 10.51 6.37
N VAL A 20 -1.85 11.18 7.48
CA VAL A 20 -1.36 12.56 7.44
C VAL A 20 0.01 12.60 6.77
N PHE A 21 0.90 11.71 7.15
CA PHE A 21 2.24 11.64 6.56
C PHE A 21 2.17 11.42 5.06
N THR A 22 1.42 10.43 4.61
CA THR A 22 1.34 10.11 3.18
C THR A 22 0.63 11.20 2.39
N SER A 23 -0.34 11.91 2.97
CA SER A 23 -1.02 13.01 2.30
C SER A 23 -0.08 14.16 1.96
N ARG A 24 1.02 14.29 2.70
CA ARG A 24 2.04 15.33 2.48
C ARG A 24 3.17 14.88 1.57
N ALA A 25 3.16 13.63 1.13
CA ALA A 25 4.20 13.14 0.24
C ALA A 25 4.17 13.91 -1.07
N PRO A 26 5.31 14.45 -1.52
CA PRO A 26 5.35 15.15 -2.79
C PRO A 26 5.04 14.21 -3.93
N GLU A 27 4.45 14.75 -4.99
CA GLU A 27 4.05 13.93 -6.13
C GLU A 27 5.25 13.17 -6.72
N LYS A 28 6.42 13.78 -6.71
CA LYS A 28 7.63 13.13 -7.19
C LYS A 28 7.98 11.85 -6.44
N ALA A 29 7.55 11.75 -5.18
CA ALA A 29 7.79 10.57 -4.36
C ALA A 29 6.73 9.49 -4.54
N ARG A 30 5.67 9.76 -5.31
CA ARG A 30 4.56 8.82 -5.51
C ARG A 30 4.83 7.96 -6.74
N ARG A 31 5.82 7.09 -6.62
CA ARG A 31 6.21 6.18 -7.70
C ARG A 31 6.00 4.74 -7.26
N GLY A 32 5.86 3.87 -8.23
CA GLY A 32 5.77 2.44 -7.95
C GLY A 32 7.10 1.84 -7.53
N PRO A 33 7.07 0.62 -6.98
CA PRO A 33 8.30 -0.03 -6.49
C PRO A 33 9.34 -0.27 -7.58
N ALA A 34 8.92 -0.52 -8.83
CA ALA A 34 9.85 -0.73 -9.93
C ALA A 34 10.73 0.48 -10.19
N ALA A 35 10.14 1.67 -10.15
CA ALA A 35 10.88 2.92 -10.37
C ALA A 35 11.88 3.16 -9.25
N TYR A 36 11.49 2.94 -8.01
CA TYR A 36 12.39 3.09 -6.87
C TYR A 36 13.51 2.06 -6.88
N MET A 37 13.18 0.83 -7.24
CA MET A 37 14.17 -0.23 -7.36
C MET A 37 15.28 0.14 -8.32
N ARG A 38 14.91 0.59 -9.50
CA ARG A 38 15.89 0.97 -10.52
C ARG A 38 16.72 2.17 -10.06
N ALA A 39 16.07 3.19 -9.50
CA ALA A 39 16.76 4.39 -9.05
C ALA A 39 17.78 4.06 -7.95
N LEU A 40 17.39 3.26 -6.96
CA LEU A 40 18.28 2.84 -5.89
C LEU A 40 19.45 2.00 -6.42
N ARG A 41 19.15 1.06 -7.31
CA ARG A 41 20.21 0.22 -7.87
C ARG A 41 21.27 1.05 -8.59
N VAL A 42 20.83 1.99 -9.41
CA VAL A 42 21.73 2.86 -10.14
C VAL A 42 22.52 3.75 -9.16
N GLU A 43 21.86 4.30 -8.17
CA GLU A 43 22.51 5.16 -7.17
C GLU A 43 23.54 4.38 -6.35
N LEU A 44 23.26 3.12 -6.05
CA LEU A 44 24.19 2.25 -5.35
C LEU A 44 25.25 1.64 -6.28
N ARG A 45 25.21 1.99 -7.56
CA ARG A 45 26.17 1.54 -8.58
C ARG A 45 26.22 0.02 -8.69
N MET A 46 25.06 -0.60 -8.58
CA MET A 46 24.91 -2.04 -8.77
C MET A 46 24.42 -2.36 -10.17
N SER A 47 25.01 -3.39 -10.77
CA SER A 47 24.45 -3.98 -11.98
C SER A 47 23.23 -4.82 -11.62
N GLN A 48 22.39 -5.13 -12.60
CA GLN A 48 21.30 -6.07 -12.39
C GLN A 48 21.80 -7.41 -11.89
N ALA A 49 22.94 -7.88 -12.43
CA ALA A 49 23.55 -9.13 -11.99
C ALA A 49 24.01 -9.07 -10.54
N ALA A 50 24.58 -7.95 -10.12
CA ALA A 50 25.01 -7.78 -8.73
C ALA A 50 23.81 -7.79 -7.78
N LEU A 51 22.76 -7.08 -8.11
CA LEU A 51 21.54 -7.08 -7.30
C LEU A 51 20.92 -8.47 -7.26
N ALA A 52 20.87 -9.17 -8.39
CA ALA A 52 20.33 -10.52 -8.46
C ALA A 52 21.07 -11.46 -7.50
N ARG A 53 22.39 -11.42 -7.49
CA ARG A 53 23.18 -12.23 -6.56
C ARG A 53 22.87 -11.92 -5.11
N ARG A 54 22.78 -10.65 -4.77
CA ARG A 54 22.47 -10.21 -3.40
C ARG A 54 21.07 -10.62 -2.96
N ALA A 55 20.11 -10.54 -3.87
CA ALA A 55 18.72 -10.86 -3.57
C ALA A 55 18.39 -12.35 -3.70
N GLY A 56 19.33 -13.17 -4.16
CA GLY A 56 19.10 -14.60 -4.39
C GLY A 56 18.13 -14.85 -5.53
N MET A 57 18.21 -14.04 -6.58
CA MET A 57 17.31 -14.10 -7.73
C MET A 57 18.14 -14.17 -9.02
N THR A 58 17.48 -14.45 -10.13
CA THR A 58 18.14 -14.40 -11.45
C THR A 58 18.13 -12.97 -11.97
N GLN A 59 19.09 -12.67 -12.84
CA GLN A 59 19.13 -11.37 -13.50
C GLN A 59 17.86 -11.10 -14.32
N ALA A 60 17.33 -12.14 -14.97
CA ALA A 60 16.09 -12.01 -15.73
C ALA A 60 14.92 -11.61 -14.86
N GLN A 61 14.84 -12.15 -13.62
CA GLN A 61 13.81 -11.75 -12.67
C GLN A 61 13.95 -10.28 -12.26
N ILE A 62 15.17 -9.83 -12.00
CA ILE A 62 15.44 -8.42 -11.67
C ILE A 62 15.02 -7.52 -12.83
N ASP A 63 15.38 -7.88 -14.05
CA ASP A 63 15.03 -7.10 -15.23
C ASP A 63 13.51 -6.99 -15.40
N ARG A 64 12.78 -8.07 -15.20
CA ARG A 64 11.33 -8.06 -15.31
C ARG A 64 10.67 -7.19 -14.24
N LEU A 65 11.21 -7.23 -13.02
CA LEU A 65 10.72 -6.38 -11.94
C LEU A 65 10.94 -4.90 -12.25
N GLU A 66 12.11 -4.54 -12.75
CA GLU A 66 12.43 -3.15 -13.09
C GLU A 66 11.57 -2.61 -14.22
N LYS A 67 11.19 -3.47 -15.15
CA LYS A 67 10.33 -3.07 -16.26
C LYS A 67 8.85 -3.01 -15.90
N GLY A 68 8.50 -3.35 -14.67
CA GLY A 68 7.12 -3.36 -14.22
C GLY A 68 6.27 -4.43 -14.89
N ARG A 69 6.89 -5.47 -15.43
CA ARG A 69 6.18 -6.54 -16.16
C ARG A 69 5.79 -7.71 -15.27
N ALA A 70 6.23 -7.70 -14.03
CA ALA A 70 5.94 -8.77 -13.10
C ALA A 70 5.01 -8.26 -12.00
N ASP A 71 3.97 -9.02 -11.73
CA ASP A 71 3.13 -8.82 -10.56
C ASP A 71 3.76 -9.57 -9.40
N ALA A 72 4.70 -8.93 -8.74
CA ALA A 72 5.49 -9.56 -7.70
C ALA A 72 4.80 -9.47 -6.35
N ARG A 73 5.01 -10.51 -5.54
CA ARG A 73 4.54 -10.52 -4.15
C ARG A 73 5.31 -9.50 -3.33
N LEU A 74 4.69 -9.02 -2.26
CA LEU A 74 5.32 -8.08 -1.35
C LEU A 74 6.64 -8.63 -0.78
N GLY A 75 6.67 -9.92 -0.44
CA GLY A 75 7.89 -10.57 0.04
C GLY A 75 9.04 -10.50 -0.96
N THR A 76 8.74 -10.61 -2.25
CA THR A 76 9.75 -10.46 -3.30
C THR A 76 10.29 -9.03 -3.34
N TRP A 77 9.41 -8.03 -3.29
CA TRP A 77 9.84 -6.63 -3.23
C TRP A 77 10.70 -6.35 -1.99
N ARG A 78 10.28 -6.87 -0.84
CA ARG A 78 11.05 -6.71 0.40
C ARG A 78 12.45 -7.27 0.27
N ARG A 79 12.58 -8.45 -0.32
CA ARG A 79 13.86 -9.11 -0.52
C ARG A 79 14.80 -8.28 -1.40
N VAL A 80 14.25 -7.71 -2.48
CA VAL A 80 15.02 -6.87 -3.39
C VAL A 80 15.49 -5.59 -2.68
N PHE A 81 14.60 -4.92 -1.95
CA PHE A 81 14.98 -3.69 -1.26
C PHE A 81 15.94 -3.95 -0.10
N GLU A 82 15.81 -5.06 0.60
CA GLU A 82 16.79 -5.44 1.63
C GLU A 82 18.16 -5.65 1.03
N ALA A 83 18.25 -6.22 -0.17
CA ALA A 83 19.50 -6.38 -0.88
C ALA A 83 20.13 -5.04 -1.27
N MET A 84 19.35 -3.97 -1.27
CA MET A 84 19.79 -2.61 -1.52
C MET A 84 19.87 -1.76 -0.23
N PHE A 85 20.03 -2.41 0.91
CA PHE A 85 20.18 -1.76 2.22
C PHE A 85 18.96 -0.95 2.64
N CYS A 86 17.78 -1.28 2.14
CA CYS A 86 16.55 -0.56 2.46
C CYS A 86 15.52 -1.49 3.07
N GLU A 87 14.79 -0.97 4.04
CA GLU A 87 13.56 -1.61 4.50
C GLU A 87 12.40 -1.06 3.68
N LEU A 88 11.56 -1.92 3.16
CA LEU A 88 10.40 -1.49 2.38
C LEU A 88 9.21 -1.26 3.31
N LEU A 89 8.76 -0.01 3.36
CA LEU A 89 7.53 0.35 4.06
C LEU A 89 6.39 0.45 3.08
N VAL A 90 5.26 -0.16 3.43
CA VAL A 90 4.05 -0.08 2.62
C VAL A 90 3.02 0.68 3.44
N VAL A 91 2.64 1.83 2.97
CA VAL A 91 1.71 2.71 3.68
C VAL A 91 0.61 3.17 2.74
N PRO A 92 -0.63 3.26 3.24
CA PRO A 92 -1.74 3.70 2.41
C PRO A 92 -1.72 5.21 2.19
N LEU A 93 -2.14 5.62 1.02
CA LEU A 93 -2.43 7.01 0.71
C LEU A 93 -3.94 7.14 0.53
N ALA A 94 -4.59 7.87 1.42
CA ALA A 94 -6.02 8.05 1.34
C ALA A 94 -6.38 9.02 0.21
N ARG A 95 -7.31 8.64 -0.63
CA ARG A 95 -7.88 9.54 -1.65
C ARG A 95 -8.95 10.43 -1.04
N LYS A 96 -9.61 9.94 0.01
CA LYS A 96 -10.62 10.65 0.77
C LYS A 96 -10.36 10.40 2.24
N ARG A 97 -10.75 11.34 3.08
CA ARG A 97 -10.70 11.07 4.51
C ARG A 97 -11.67 9.92 4.83
N PRO A 98 -11.29 9.01 5.73
CA PRO A 98 -12.14 7.86 6.05
C PRO A 98 -13.58 8.23 6.41
N GLY A 99 -13.79 9.31 7.15
CA GLY A 99 -15.13 9.76 7.49
C GLY A 99 -15.96 10.16 6.29
N ASP A 100 -15.35 10.83 5.31
CA ASP A 100 -16.02 11.21 4.08
C ASP A 100 -16.37 9.98 3.23
N ALA A 101 -15.47 9.01 3.19
CA ALA A 101 -15.71 7.77 2.45
C ALA A 101 -16.87 6.97 3.07
N VAL A 102 -16.95 6.93 4.39
CA VAL A 102 -18.05 6.26 5.09
C VAL A 102 -19.38 6.96 4.76
N ALA A 103 -19.40 8.29 4.80
CA ALA A 103 -20.61 9.06 4.47
C ALA A 103 -21.04 8.79 3.04
N GLU A 104 -20.11 8.75 2.09
CA GLU A 104 -20.41 8.48 0.69
C GLU A 104 -20.98 7.08 0.51
N GLN A 105 -20.43 6.08 1.18
CA GLN A 105 -20.96 4.71 1.12
C GLN A 105 -22.40 4.65 1.61
N ARG A 106 -22.71 5.36 2.67
CA ARG A 106 -24.07 5.40 3.22
C ARG A 106 -25.05 6.06 2.27
N LEU A 107 -24.63 7.11 1.61
CA LEU A 107 -25.47 7.80 0.62
C LEU A 107 -25.70 6.96 -0.63
N ALA A 108 -24.64 6.25 -1.08
CA ALA A 108 -24.74 5.41 -2.28
C ALA A 108 -25.59 4.16 -2.04
N ARG A 109 -25.64 3.66 -0.82
CA ARG A 109 -26.35 2.43 -0.48
C ARG A 109 -27.18 2.61 0.79
N PRO A 110 -28.20 3.46 0.75
CA PRO A 110 -28.96 3.75 1.96
C PRO A 110 -29.67 2.51 2.53
N TRP A 111 -30.03 1.55 1.67
CA TRP A 111 -30.67 0.32 2.14
C TRP A 111 -29.73 -0.62 2.88
N MET A 112 -28.44 -0.37 2.79
CA MET A 112 -27.45 -1.19 3.49
C MET A 112 -27.01 -0.59 4.81
N ARG A 113 -27.74 0.34 5.32
CA ARG A 113 -27.44 0.92 6.63
C ARG A 113 -27.53 -0.17 7.69
N PRO A 114 -26.66 -0.12 8.70
CA PRO A 114 -26.70 -1.11 9.77
C PRO A 114 -28.03 -1.14 10.49
N TRP A 115 -28.68 0.00 10.56
CA TRP A 115 -29.94 0.11 11.21
C TRP A 115 -31.06 -0.12 10.21
N SER A 116 -31.89 -1.04 10.54
CA SER A 116 -33.09 -1.28 9.79
C SER A 116 -34.26 -1.08 10.72
N PRO A 117 -34.97 -0.03 10.58
CA PRO A 117 -36.12 0.20 11.42
C PRO A 117 -37.19 -0.83 11.15
N PRO A 118 -38.09 -0.94 12.02
CA PRO A 118 -39.22 -1.85 11.85
C PRO A 118 -40.09 -1.43 10.69
N ASP A 119 -39.56 -0.66 9.90
CA ASP A 119 -40.25 -0.46 8.68
C ASP A 119 -40.07 -1.67 7.87
N ARG A 120 -39.90 -2.18 8.61
CA ARG A 120 -39.54 -3.00 8.26
C ARG A 120 -40.04 -3.92 8.43
N LEU A 121 -40.20 -3.96 8.27
CA LEU A 121 -40.35 -4.44 8.19
C LEU A 121 -40.07 -5.01 7.93
N GLY A 122 -40.24 -5.19 7.98
CA GLY A 122 -39.78 -5.51 7.84
C GLY A 122 -39.32 -5.99 7.34
N ARG A 123 -38.97 -6.09 7.12
CA ARG A 123 -38.41 -6.43 6.57
C ARG A 123 -38.14 -6.73 6.57
#